data_62a5c1902029c99de994ffa69ed9d1bc
#
_entry.id   62a5c1902029c99de994ffa69ed9d1bc
#
_cell.length_a   1.000
_cell.length_b   1.000
_cell.length_c   1.000
_cell.angle_alpha   90.00
_cell.angle_beta   90.00
_cell.angle_gamma   90.00
#
_symmetry.space_group_name_H-M   'P 1'
#
loop_
_entity.id
_entity.type
_entity.pdbx_description
1 polymer ?
#
loop_
_entity_poly.entity_id
_entity_poly.type
_entity_poly.pdbx_seq_one_letter_code
_entity_poly.pdbx_strand_id
1 'polypeptide(L)'
;MDFGNFILSFLLQMAFTLGLIFLFGKAIALCNGAFYRNFGTHARAVCYVTGFIGTPVHEGAHALMCLIFGHKITEIKLFQINSSDGTLGYVYHSYNPRNWWQKIGCLFIGIAPVLVGGLLLAGLLYLLLPDLFVSAA
;
A
#
# COMPACT_ATOMS: atom_id res chain seq x y z
N MET A 1 -6.10 4.67 38.52
CA MET A 1 -6.36 3.63 37.49
C MET A 1 -5.59 2.41 37.96
N ASP A 2 -6.28 1.35 38.37
CA ASP A 2 -5.62 0.17 38.91
C ASP A 2 -4.83 -0.54 37.82
N PHE A 3 -3.62 -1.00 38.14
CA PHE A 3 -2.70 -1.66 37.24
C PHE A 3 -3.36 -2.83 36.50
N GLY A 4 -4.27 -3.55 37.18
CA GLY A 4 -5.06 -4.63 36.56
C GLY A 4 -5.98 -4.15 35.44
N ASN A 5 -6.67 -3.03 35.62
CA ASN A 5 -7.54 -2.45 34.60
C ASN A 5 -6.76 -1.91 33.40
N PHE A 6 -5.54 -1.40 33.61
CA PHE A 6 -4.66 -0.97 32.52
C PHE A 6 -4.22 -2.16 31.66
N ILE A 7 -3.76 -3.25 32.27
CA ILE A 7 -3.36 -4.46 31.54
C ILE A 7 -4.54 -5.05 30.77
N LEU A 8 -5.72 -5.15 31.39
CA LEU A 8 -6.90 -5.69 30.74
C LEU A 8 -7.29 -4.85 29.52
N SER A 9 -7.33 -3.52 29.65
CA SER A 9 -7.62 -2.61 28.56
C SER A 9 -6.62 -2.74 27.41
N PHE A 10 -5.33 -2.84 27.73
CA PHE A 10 -4.28 -3.03 26.74
C PHE A 10 -4.43 -4.35 25.98
N LEU A 11 -4.70 -5.45 26.66
CA LEU A 11 -4.91 -6.76 26.04
C LEU A 11 -6.15 -6.77 25.17
N LEU A 12 -7.26 -6.15 25.61
CA LEU A 12 -8.47 -6.03 24.81
C LEU A 12 -8.24 -5.19 23.55
N GLN A 13 -7.50 -4.11 23.65
CA GLN A 13 -7.17 -3.25 22.51
C GLN A 13 -6.27 -3.99 21.50
N MET A 14 -5.27 -4.73 22.00
CA MET A 14 -4.44 -5.58 21.14
C MET A 14 -5.26 -6.66 20.44
N ALA A 15 -6.11 -7.38 21.17
CA ALA A 15 -6.96 -8.42 20.61
C ALA A 15 -7.93 -7.86 19.56
N PHE A 16 -8.51 -6.69 19.81
CA PHE A 16 -9.38 -5.99 18.87
C PHE A 16 -8.63 -5.60 17.59
N THR A 17 -7.45 -5.01 17.73
CA THR A 17 -6.61 -4.60 16.57
C THR A 17 -6.21 -5.81 15.72
N LEU A 18 -5.72 -6.88 16.36
CA LEU A 18 -5.36 -8.12 15.67
C LEU A 18 -6.58 -8.77 15.00
N GLY A 19 -7.74 -8.75 15.68
CA GLY A 19 -9.00 -9.24 15.12
C GLY A 19 -9.42 -8.48 13.87
N LEU A 20 -9.31 -7.15 13.86
CA LEU A 20 -9.56 -6.32 12.68
C LEU A 20 -8.61 -6.66 11.54
N ILE A 21 -7.31 -6.76 11.80
CA ILE A 21 -6.31 -7.11 10.78
C ILE A 21 -6.65 -8.47 10.16
N PHE A 22 -6.99 -9.46 10.98
CA PHE A 22 -7.38 -10.79 10.50
C PHE A 22 -8.67 -10.73 9.67
N LEU A 23 -9.68 -9.99 10.12
CA LEU A 23 -10.95 -9.82 9.42
C LEU A 23 -10.75 -9.18 8.03
N PHE A 24 -9.99 -8.08 7.97
CA PHE A 24 -9.67 -7.42 6.70
C PHE A 24 -8.83 -8.32 5.79
N GLY A 25 -7.86 -9.05 6.33
CA GLY A 25 -7.09 -10.04 5.57
C GLY A 25 -7.99 -11.11 4.94
N LYS A 26 -8.95 -11.63 5.70
CA LYS A 26 -9.96 -12.59 5.19
C LYS A 26 -10.86 -11.96 4.13
N ALA A 27 -11.34 -10.75 4.35
CA ALA A 27 -12.16 -10.02 3.38
C ALA A 27 -11.42 -9.83 2.05
N ILE A 28 -10.17 -9.39 2.08
CA ILE A 28 -9.32 -9.23 0.90
C ILE A 28 -9.13 -10.57 0.19
N ALA A 29 -8.85 -11.66 0.92
CA ALA A 29 -8.68 -12.99 0.35
C ALA A 29 -9.95 -13.49 -0.34
N LEU A 30 -11.13 -13.26 0.26
CA LEU A 30 -12.43 -13.60 -0.32
C LEU A 30 -12.72 -12.79 -1.58
N CYS A 31 -12.48 -11.47 -1.56
CA CYS A 31 -12.64 -10.60 -2.73
C CYS A 31 -11.73 -11.04 -3.87
N ASN A 32 -10.47 -11.34 -3.56
CA ASN A 32 -9.50 -11.82 -4.54
C ASN A 32 -9.93 -13.17 -5.15
N GLY A 33 -10.37 -14.11 -4.31
CA GLY A 33 -10.91 -15.39 -4.77
C GLY A 33 -12.16 -15.23 -5.65
N ALA A 34 -13.08 -14.34 -5.27
CA ALA A 34 -14.26 -14.01 -6.07
C ALA A 34 -13.89 -13.37 -7.41
N PHE A 35 -12.90 -12.49 -7.42
CA PHE A 35 -12.38 -11.87 -8.64
C PHE A 35 -11.88 -12.93 -9.64
N TYR A 36 -10.97 -13.80 -9.21
CA TYR A 36 -10.44 -14.85 -10.10
C TYR A 36 -11.51 -15.84 -10.55
N ARG A 37 -12.48 -16.16 -9.70
CA ARG A 37 -13.60 -17.04 -10.05
C ARG A 37 -14.51 -16.42 -11.12
N ASN A 38 -14.81 -15.12 -11.00
CA ASN A 38 -15.73 -14.43 -11.90
C ASN A 38 -15.07 -14.08 -13.25
N PHE A 39 -13.81 -13.68 -13.23
CA PHE A 39 -13.08 -13.30 -14.45
C PHE A 39 -12.33 -14.45 -15.12
N GLY A 40 -12.09 -15.56 -14.43
CA GLY A 40 -11.47 -16.76 -14.98
C GLY A 40 -10.17 -16.45 -15.75
N THR A 41 -10.12 -16.86 -17.01
CA THR A 41 -8.98 -16.64 -17.90
C THR A 41 -8.72 -15.15 -18.19
N HIS A 42 -9.73 -14.29 -18.09
CA HIS A 42 -9.62 -12.85 -18.34
C HIS A 42 -9.08 -12.08 -17.14
N ALA A 43 -8.98 -12.70 -15.96
CA ALA A 43 -8.49 -12.04 -14.74
C ALA A 43 -7.13 -11.36 -14.95
N ARG A 44 -6.20 -12.03 -15.67
CA ARG A 44 -4.89 -11.46 -16.00
C ARG A 44 -5.00 -10.21 -16.87
N ALA A 45 -5.86 -10.21 -17.88
CA ALA A 45 -6.07 -9.05 -18.74
C ALA A 45 -6.60 -7.85 -17.94
N VAL A 46 -7.56 -8.09 -17.04
CA VAL A 46 -8.07 -7.04 -16.14
C VAL A 46 -6.95 -6.50 -15.23
N CYS A 47 -6.13 -7.39 -14.65
CA CYS A 47 -4.97 -6.98 -13.84
C CYS A 47 -3.97 -6.14 -14.65
N TYR A 48 -3.71 -6.48 -15.92
CA TYR A 48 -2.82 -5.68 -16.76
C TYR A 48 -3.39 -4.30 -17.08
N VAL A 49 -4.67 -4.23 -17.43
CA VAL A 49 -5.33 -2.95 -17.76
C VAL A 49 -5.37 -2.03 -16.53
N THR A 50 -5.80 -2.54 -15.38
CA THR A 50 -5.86 -1.75 -14.14
C THR A 50 -4.48 -1.46 -13.58
N GLY A 51 -3.55 -2.42 -13.68
CA GLY A 51 -2.17 -2.31 -13.24
C GLY A 51 -1.33 -1.34 -14.08
N PHE A 52 -1.71 -1.08 -15.34
CA PHE A 52 -0.96 -0.18 -16.22
C PHE A 52 -0.79 1.23 -15.65
N ILE A 53 -1.79 1.73 -14.92
CA ILE A 53 -1.70 3.02 -14.23
C ILE A 53 -1.33 2.81 -12.76
N GLY A 54 -1.97 1.86 -12.09
CA GLY A 54 -1.81 1.65 -10.67
C GLY A 54 -0.41 1.20 -10.25
N THR A 55 0.22 0.30 -11.03
CA THR A 55 1.57 -0.20 -10.70
C THR A 55 2.64 0.88 -10.81
N PRO A 56 2.72 1.71 -11.89
CA PRO A 56 3.68 2.80 -11.94
C PRO A 56 3.52 3.81 -10.80
N VAL A 57 2.30 4.11 -10.38
CA VAL A 57 2.05 4.99 -9.22
C VAL A 57 2.54 4.33 -7.93
N HIS A 58 2.27 3.05 -7.74
CA HIS A 58 2.70 2.26 -6.60
C HIS A 58 4.24 2.19 -6.49
N GLU A 59 4.89 1.73 -7.55
CA GLU A 59 6.36 1.60 -7.59
C GLU A 59 7.04 2.97 -7.58
N GLY A 60 6.44 3.96 -8.24
CA GLY A 60 6.91 5.34 -8.19
C GLY A 60 6.87 5.94 -6.79
N ALA A 61 5.86 5.61 -5.99
CA ALA A 61 5.79 6.02 -4.59
C ALA A 61 6.92 5.41 -3.75
N HIS A 62 7.22 4.12 -3.92
CA HIS A 62 8.38 3.48 -3.29
C HIS A 62 9.69 4.16 -3.71
N ALA A 63 9.89 4.38 -5.01
CA ALA A 63 11.09 5.03 -5.54
C ALA A 63 11.26 6.46 -5.00
N LEU A 64 10.17 7.23 -4.92
CA LEU A 64 10.19 8.59 -4.37
C LEU A 64 10.67 8.59 -2.92
N MET A 65 10.14 7.71 -2.09
CA MET A 65 10.58 7.60 -0.68
C MET A 65 12.01 7.08 -0.57
N CYS A 66 12.45 6.17 -1.43
CA CYS A 66 13.86 5.77 -1.50
C CYS A 66 14.77 6.99 -1.71
N LEU A 67 14.42 7.90 -2.61
CA LEU A 67 15.20 9.13 -2.87
C LEU A 67 15.19 10.07 -1.65
N ILE A 68 14.02 10.31 -1.04
CA ILE A 68 13.88 11.19 0.13
C ILE A 68 14.73 10.70 1.31
N PHE A 69 14.75 9.39 1.56
CA PHE A 69 15.50 8.80 2.66
C PHE A 69 16.94 8.42 2.29
N GLY A 70 17.38 8.72 1.05
CA GLY A 70 18.75 8.49 0.60
C GLY A 70 19.11 7.01 0.43
N HIS A 71 18.11 6.16 0.11
CA HIS A 71 18.34 4.77 -0.28
C HIS A 71 18.86 4.71 -1.71
N LYS A 72 19.77 3.77 -1.96
CA LYS A 72 20.28 3.54 -3.31
C LYS A 72 19.33 2.58 -4.04
N ILE A 73 18.63 3.08 -5.06
CA ILE A 73 17.84 2.23 -5.94
C ILE A 73 18.80 1.43 -6.81
N THR A 74 18.70 0.11 -6.77
CA THR A 74 19.54 -0.81 -7.54
C THR A 74 18.87 -1.23 -8.83
N GLU A 75 17.56 -1.43 -8.80
CA GLU A 75 16.76 -1.75 -9.98
C GLU A 75 15.34 -1.25 -9.79
N ILE A 76 14.74 -0.78 -10.86
CA ILE A 76 13.33 -0.33 -10.89
C ILE A 76 12.66 -0.80 -12.18
N LYS A 77 11.48 -1.39 -12.04
CA LYS A 77 10.54 -1.61 -13.14
C LYS A 77 9.16 -1.13 -12.72
N LEU A 78 8.75 -0.04 -13.33
CA LEU A 78 7.45 0.58 -13.02
C LEU A 78 6.27 -0.26 -13.52
N PHE A 79 6.44 -0.96 -14.65
CA PHE A 79 5.44 -1.86 -15.19
C PHE A 79 6.10 -2.92 -16.09
N GLN A 80 5.68 -4.16 -15.97
CA GLN A 80 6.11 -5.27 -16.82
C GLN A 80 4.96 -6.22 -17.11
N ILE A 81 4.98 -6.82 -18.31
CA ILE A 81 4.04 -7.82 -18.76
C ILE A 81 4.79 -9.16 -18.86
N ASN A 82 4.11 -10.26 -18.53
CA ASN A 82 4.68 -11.61 -18.62
C ASN A 82 5.87 -11.90 -17.70
N SER A 83 5.87 -11.39 -16.47
CA SER A 83 6.77 -11.89 -15.45
C SER A 83 6.42 -13.34 -15.08
N SER A 84 7.42 -14.16 -14.82
CA SER A 84 7.26 -15.58 -14.44
C SER A 84 6.52 -15.76 -13.11
N ASP A 85 6.61 -14.77 -12.23
CA ASP A 85 6.02 -14.73 -10.89
C ASP A 85 4.72 -13.92 -10.80
N GLY A 86 4.29 -13.29 -11.92
CA GLY A 86 3.07 -12.49 -11.99
C GLY A 86 3.22 -11.07 -11.43
N THR A 87 4.43 -10.64 -11.03
CA THR A 87 4.67 -9.26 -10.58
C THR A 87 4.56 -8.28 -11.72
N LEU A 88 3.83 -7.17 -11.50
CA LEU A 88 3.61 -6.12 -12.50
C LEU A 88 4.66 -5.00 -12.44
N GLY A 89 5.37 -4.88 -11.35
CA GLY A 89 6.45 -3.92 -11.14
C GLY A 89 7.23 -4.21 -9.88
N TYR A 90 8.38 -3.55 -9.70
CA TYR A 90 9.17 -3.64 -8.48
C TYR A 90 10.20 -2.51 -8.36
N VAL A 91 10.62 -2.25 -7.13
CA VAL A 91 11.75 -1.36 -6.79
C VAL A 91 12.67 -2.09 -5.84
N TYR A 92 13.86 -2.42 -6.30
CA TYR A 92 14.92 -2.91 -5.44
C TYR A 92 15.80 -1.76 -4.97
N HIS A 93 16.02 -1.69 -3.67
CA HIS A 93 16.86 -0.67 -3.07
C HIS A 93 17.77 -1.25 -2.00
N SER A 94 18.88 -0.59 -1.75
CA SER A 94 19.80 -0.89 -0.66
C SER A 94 19.97 0.32 0.25
N TYR A 95 20.27 0.08 1.53
CA TYR A 95 20.49 1.13 2.50
C TYR A 95 21.61 0.75 3.48
N ASN A 96 22.17 1.74 4.16
CA ASN A 96 23.15 1.54 5.20
C ASN A 96 22.47 1.35 6.57
N PRO A 97 22.52 0.15 7.18
CA PRO A 97 21.84 -0.09 8.46
C PRO A 97 22.42 0.70 9.64
N ARG A 98 23.61 1.30 9.50
CA ARG A 98 24.20 2.21 10.49
C ARG A 98 23.64 3.63 10.40
N ASN A 99 23.00 3.99 9.29
CA ASN A 99 22.36 5.29 9.10
C ASN A 99 20.92 5.24 9.62
N TRP A 100 20.68 5.91 10.74
CA TRP A 100 19.37 5.96 11.38
C TRP A 100 18.27 6.55 10.49
N TRP A 101 18.57 7.58 9.68
CA TRP A 101 17.65 8.18 8.72
C TRP A 101 17.17 7.17 7.68
N GLN A 102 18.11 6.43 7.10
CA GLN A 102 17.79 5.38 6.12
C GLN A 102 17.01 4.22 6.77
N LYS A 103 17.34 3.86 8.01
CA LYS A 103 16.63 2.80 8.72
C LYS A 103 15.15 3.14 8.96
N ILE A 104 14.85 4.39 9.33
CA ILE A 104 13.47 4.88 9.43
C ILE A 104 12.82 4.90 8.05
N GLY A 105 13.56 5.25 7.01
CA GLY A 105 13.12 5.25 5.63
C GLY A 105 12.47 3.95 5.19
N CYS A 106 12.92 2.79 5.67
CA CYS A 106 12.33 1.49 5.36
C CYS A 106 10.83 1.43 5.70
N LEU A 107 10.41 2.03 6.83
CA LEU A 107 9.00 2.11 7.21
C LEU A 107 8.22 2.99 6.24
N PHE A 108 8.74 4.19 5.96
CA PHE A 108 8.08 5.14 5.05
C PHE A 108 8.02 4.62 3.61
N ILE A 109 9.05 3.94 3.14
CA ILE A 109 9.06 3.27 1.84
C ILE A 109 7.95 2.21 1.80
N GLY A 110 7.78 1.42 2.88
CA GLY A 110 6.74 0.40 2.94
C GLY A 110 5.31 0.96 2.86
N ILE A 111 5.03 2.11 3.48
CA ILE A 111 3.70 2.73 3.48
C ILE A 111 3.49 3.75 2.34
N ALA A 112 4.54 4.05 1.57
CA ALA A 112 4.53 5.08 0.53
C ALA A 112 3.37 4.96 -0.48
N PRO A 113 3.05 3.78 -1.04
CA PRO A 113 1.94 3.65 -1.99
C PRO A 113 0.59 4.02 -1.39
N VAL A 114 0.38 3.72 -0.10
CA VAL A 114 -0.87 4.07 0.60
C VAL A 114 -0.98 5.59 0.76
N LEU A 115 0.10 6.26 1.15
CA LEU A 115 0.14 7.71 1.31
C LEU A 115 -0.05 8.42 -0.04
N VAL A 116 0.72 8.05 -1.05
CA VAL A 116 0.66 8.68 -2.37
C VAL A 116 -0.66 8.37 -3.06
N GLY A 117 -1.13 7.12 -3.00
CA GLY A 117 -2.41 6.71 -3.56
C GLY A 117 -3.59 7.43 -2.89
N GLY A 118 -3.55 7.56 -1.56
CA GLY A 118 -4.55 8.31 -0.80
C GLY A 118 -4.59 9.80 -1.17
N LEU A 119 -3.43 10.45 -1.31
CA LEU A 119 -3.33 11.84 -1.76
C LEU A 119 -3.82 12.03 -3.18
N LEU A 120 -3.49 11.12 -4.10
CA LEU A 120 -3.98 11.16 -5.47
C LEU A 120 -5.49 10.98 -5.53
N LEU A 121 -6.03 10.05 -4.75
CA LEU A 121 -7.48 9.84 -4.68
C LEU A 121 -8.19 11.06 -4.10
N ALA A 122 -7.68 11.64 -3.02
CA ALA A 122 -8.23 12.86 -2.44
C ALA A 122 -8.16 14.04 -3.42
N GLY A 123 -7.06 14.18 -4.15
CA GLY A 123 -6.89 15.19 -5.20
C GLY A 123 -7.90 15.02 -6.35
N LEU A 124 -8.10 13.79 -6.81
CA LEU A 124 -9.09 13.46 -7.84
C LEU A 124 -10.52 13.76 -7.36
N LEU A 125 -10.85 13.38 -6.12
CA LEU A 125 -12.15 13.70 -5.54
C LEU A 125 -12.37 15.21 -5.43
N TYR A 126 -11.36 15.96 -5.02
CA TYR A 126 -11.43 17.42 -4.97
C TYR A 126 -11.68 18.06 -6.35
N LEU A 127 -11.02 17.54 -7.38
CA LEU A 127 -11.15 18.03 -8.75
C LEU A 127 -12.51 17.68 -9.40
N LEU A 128 -13.00 16.46 -9.14
CA LEU A 128 -14.20 15.94 -9.77
C LEU A 128 -15.48 16.32 -9.01
N LEU A 129 -15.40 16.50 -7.69
CA LEU A 129 -16.53 16.74 -6.79
C LEU A 129 -16.19 17.86 -5.79
N PRO A 130 -15.88 19.09 -6.27
CA PRO A 130 -15.48 20.19 -5.39
C PRO A 130 -16.56 20.54 -4.36
N ASP A 131 -17.83 20.35 -4.69
CA ASP A 131 -18.98 20.67 -3.82
C ASP A 131 -18.96 19.86 -2.51
N LEU A 132 -18.39 18.64 -2.49
CA LEU A 132 -18.25 17.84 -1.27
C LEU A 132 -17.32 18.49 -0.26
N PHE A 133 -16.34 19.25 -0.71
CA PHE A 133 -15.34 19.89 0.16
C PHE A 133 -15.79 21.29 0.58
N VAL A 134 -16.56 21.99 -0.26
CA VAL A 134 -17.10 23.33 0.05
C VAL A 134 -18.24 23.23 1.07
N SER A 135 -19.05 22.18 1.02
CA SER A 135 -20.16 21.98 1.96
C SER A 135 -19.72 21.50 3.35
N ALA A 136 -18.46 21.06 3.51
CA ALA A 136 -17.91 20.59 4.78
C ALA A 136 -17.07 21.64 5.53
N ALA A 137 -16.86 22.82 4.94
CA ALA A 137 -16.16 23.97 5.53
C ALA A 137 -17.13 25.02 6.02
#